data_91ac7809ea2f0c73da2cc89a65e8339d
#
_entry.id   91ac7809ea2f0c73da2cc89a65e8339d
#
_cell.length_a   1.000
_cell.length_b   1.000
_cell.length_c   1.000
_cell.angle_alpha   90.00
_cell.angle_beta   90.00
_cell.angle_gamma   90.00
#
_symmetry.space_group_name_H-M   'P 1'
#
loop_
_entity.id
_entity.type
_entity.pdbx_description
1 polymer ?
#
loop_
_entity_poly.entity_id
_entity_poly.type
_entity_poly.pdbx_seq_one_letter_code
_entity_poly.pdbx_strand_id
1 'polypeptide(L)'
;LKENMSNTGKNLIGMSVILVIGTILNLGGIIAGVVIVLMYPIALVIFERCDIPKKFILGILGAGSFTFTLTVPGSPQVTNVAAMTVLGTAADVALVPGLVGAAAEIAAILVIMNLLINRARKRGEHFELHPLDPRYDSTGSKPKLIVALIPMAVLFLLFNIWKLNINICLLCSIALSLVLFWPQLRRRDLKAMLNSGAVDSVPMTMTVAAICGFAGVITNTDAFQSMITAITSISIAPILICWVVVALMCMLTGGSSTGQL
;
A
#
# COMPACT_ATOMS: atom_id res chain seq x y z
N LEU A 1 25.27 5.72 5.53
CA LEU A 1 25.42 4.45 6.29
C LEU A 1 26.85 4.37 6.81
N LYS A 2 27.02 4.10 8.11
CA LYS A 2 28.35 3.96 8.71
C LYS A 2 29.03 2.71 8.09
N GLU A 3 30.28 2.85 7.65
CA GLU A 3 31.04 1.75 7.03
C GLU A 3 31.16 0.49 7.90
N ASN A 4 31.09 0.63 9.22
CA ASN A 4 31.24 -0.44 10.21
C ASN A 4 29.96 -1.15 10.62
N MET A 5 28.84 -1.02 9.86
CA MET A 5 27.60 -1.72 10.22
C MET A 5 27.60 -3.17 9.72
N SER A 6 27.04 -4.07 10.56
CA SER A 6 26.82 -5.46 10.17
C SER A 6 25.87 -5.55 8.96
N ASN A 7 26.02 -6.59 8.15
CA ASN A 7 25.17 -6.82 6.98
C ASN A 7 23.68 -6.86 7.33
N THR A 8 23.34 -7.48 8.46
CA THR A 8 21.97 -7.50 8.99
C THR A 8 21.45 -6.10 9.31
N GLY A 9 22.31 -5.25 9.91
CA GLY A 9 21.95 -3.87 10.20
C GLY A 9 21.70 -3.04 8.93
N LYS A 10 22.54 -3.20 7.90
CA LYS A 10 22.35 -2.54 6.60
C LYS A 10 21.04 -2.98 5.94
N ASN A 11 20.72 -4.27 5.98
CA ASN A 11 19.46 -4.80 5.44
C ASN A 11 18.26 -4.20 6.17
N LEU A 12 18.26 -4.26 7.50
CA LEU A 12 17.13 -3.77 8.30
C LEU A 12 16.87 -2.28 8.08
N ILE A 13 17.93 -1.46 8.05
CA ILE A 13 17.77 -0.03 7.78
C ILE A 13 17.24 0.22 6.38
N GLY A 14 17.84 -0.41 5.35
CA GLY A 14 17.38 -0.23 3.97
C GLY A 14 15.92 -0.61 3.78
N MET A 15 15.50 -1.76 4.32
CA MET A 15 14.11 -2.22 4.27
C MET A 15 13.18 -1.29 5.07
N SER A 16 13.56 -0.96 6.31
CA SER A 16 12.71 -0.12 7.18
C SER A 16 12.45 1.27 6.58
N VAL A 17 13.44 1.89 5.95
CA VAL A 17 13.26 3.20 5.29
C VAL A 17 12.22 3.09 4.17
N ILE A 18 12.31 2.06 3.34
CA ILE A 18 11.35 1.85 2.23
C ILE A 18 9.96 1.56 2.78
N LEU A 19 9.85 0.68 3.78
CA LEU A 19 8.58 0.33 4.42
C LEU A 19 7.92 1.56 5.05
N VAL A 20 8.67 2.36 5.81
CA VAL A 20 8.13 3.58 6.45
C VAL A 20 7.64 4.60 5.44
N ILE A 21 8.44 4.89 4.40
CA ILE A 21 8.02 5.84 3.37
C ILE A 21 6.81 5.31 2.61
N GLY A 22 6.84 4.04 2.19
CA GLY A 22 5.72 3.39 1.52
C GLY A 22 4.44 3.42 2.37
N THR A 23 4.54 3.14 3.67
CA THR A 23 3.43 3.21 4.62
C THR A 23 2.84 4.63 4.71
N ILE A 24 3.68 5.65 4.86
CA ILE A 24 3.22 7.03 4.93
C ILE A 24 2.46 7.41 3.65
N LEU A 25 2.98 7.04 2.49
CA LEU A 25 2.32 7.31 1.21
C LEU A 25 0.97 6.59 1.09
N ASN A 26 0.90 5.32 1.48
CA ASN A 26 -0.34 4.54 1.47
C ASN A 26 -1.38 5.08 2.46
N LEU A 27 -0.99 5.39 3.69
CA LEU A 27 -1.88 6.00 4.69
C LEU A 27 -2.30 7.42 4.29
N GLY A 28 -1.52 8.08 3.43
CA GLY A 28 -1.88 9.33 2.77
C GLY A 28 -2.88 9.16 1.62
N GLY A 29 -3.44 7.97 1.40
CA GLY A 29 -4.47 7.69 0.40
C GLY A 29 -3.94 7.40 -1.01
N ILE A 30 -2.61 7.29 -1.19
CA ILE A 30 -2.05 6.94 -2.49
C ILE A 30 -2.22 5.43 -2.71
N ILE A 31 -2.75 5.05 -3.86
CA ILE A 31 -2.97 3.64 -4.23
C ILE A 31 -1.64 2.90 -4.30
N ALA A 32 -1.61 1.70 -3.75
CA ALA A 32 -0.39 0.88 -3.61
C ALA A 32 0.40 0.69 -4.92
N GLY A 33 -0.26 0.52 -6.06
CA GLY A 33 0.41 0.43 -7.37
C GLY A 33 1.20 1.70 -7.72
N VAL A 34 0.64 2.87 -7.44
CA VAL A 34 1.30 4.17 -7.67
C VAL A 34 2.47 4.33 -6.70
N VAL A 35 2.31 3.93 -5.43
CA VAL A 35 3.41 3.96 -4.45
C VAL A 35 4.60 3.12 -4.92
N ILE A 36 4.37 1.93 -5.46
CA ILE A 36 5.43 1.06 -5.98
C ILE A 36 6.20 1.76 -7.10
N VAL A 37 5.51 2.35 -8.07
CA VAL A 37 6.14 3.06 -9.20
C VAL A 37 6.95 4.28 -8.71
N LEU A 38 6.39 5.08 -7.81
CA LEU A 38 7.06 6.26 -7.25
C LEU A 38 8.27 5.89 -6.38
N MET A 39 8.17 4.81 -5.62
CA MET A 39 9.21 4.39 -4.69
C MET A 39 10.32 3.58 -5.36
N TYR A 40 10.08 3.02 -6.55
CA TYR A 40 11.05 2.16 -7.23
C TYR A 40 12.41 2.82 -7.45
N PRO A 41 12.52 4.06 -8.00
CA PRO A 41 13.81 4.73 -8.14
C PRO A 41 14.50 5.02 -6.80
N ILE A 42 13.73 5.33 -5.77
CA ILE A 42 14.25 5.58 -4.41
C ILE A 42 14.78 4.28 -3.81
N ALA A 43 14.03 3.18 -3.98
CA ALA A 43 14.41 1.86 -3.52
C ALA A 43 15.72 1.38 -4.18
N LEU A 44 15.91 1.65 -5.49
CA LEU A 44 17.17 1.35 -6.19
C LEU A 44 18.36 2.01 -5.49
N VAL A 45 18.28 3.31 -5.21
CA VAL A 45 19.38 4.05 -4.52
C VAL A 45 19.65 3.52 -3.12
N ILE A 46 18.59 3.16 -2.38
CA ILE A 46 18.75 2.60 -1.02
C ILE A 46 19.38 1.23 -1.08
N PHE A 47 18.96 0.36 -2.01
CA PHE A 47 19.45 -1.00 -2.17
C PHE A 47 20.90 -1.02 -2.64
N GLU A 48 21.29 -0.13 -3.57
CA GLU A 48 22.68 0.08 -3.98
C GLU A 48 23.55 0.42 -2.77
N ARG A 49 23.14 1.39 -1.95
CA ARG A 49 23.89 1.79 -0.74
C ARG A 49 23.98 0.71 0.35
N CYS A 50 23.01 -0.20 0.39
CA CYS A 50 22.95 -1.29 1.35
C CYS A 50 23.51 -2.60 0.78
N ASP A 51 23.89 -2.64 -0.49
CA ASP A 51 24.29 -3.85 -1.23
C ASP A 51 23.25 -4.98 -1.10
N ILE A 52 21.98 -4.65 -1.31
CA ILE A 52 20.88 -5.60 -1.28
C ILE A 52 20.55 -6.01 -2.72
N PRO A 53 20.51 -7.31 -3.06
CA PRO A 53 20.22 -7.76 -4.41
C PRO A 53 18.87 -7.20 -4.92
N LYS A 54 18.87 -6.63 -6.12
CA LYS A 54 17.75 -5.92 -6.74
C LYS A 54 16.44 -6.72 -6.78
N LYS A 55 16.51 -8.03 -6.90
CA LYS A 55 15.32 -8.92 -6.95
C LYS A 55 14.38 -8.78 -5.74
N PHE A 56 14.87 -8.28 -4.61
CA PHE A 56 14.05 -8.09 -3.41
C PHE A 56 13.30 -6.75 -3.38
N ILE A 57 13.57 -5.82 -4.31
CA ILE A 57 12.92 -4.50 -4.32
C ILE A 57 11.40 -4.62 -4.40
N LEU A 58 10.89 -5.36 -5.39
CA LEU A 58 9.44 -5.52 -5.57
C LEU A 58 8.79 -6.23 -4.38
N GLY A 59 9.48 -7.21 -3.77
CA GLY A 59 8.98 -7.87 -2.58
C GLY A 59 8.82 -6.93 -1.38
N ILE A 60 9.77 -6.02 -1.17
CA ILE A 60 9.73 -5.05 -0.06
C ILE A 60 8.74 -3.92 -0.35
N LEU A 61 8.70 -3.41 -1.59
CA LEU A 61 7.71 -2.42 -2.00
C LEU A 61 6.29 -2.98 -1.92
N GLY A 62 6.09 -4.23 -2.38
CA GLY A 62 4.81 -4.93 -2.27
C GLY A 62 4.41 -5.14 -0.81
N ALA A 63 5.32 -5.62 0.02
CA ALA A 63 5.08 -5.80 1.44
C ALA A 63 4.72 -4.47 2.14
N GLY A 64 5.38 -3.36 1.78
CA GLY A 64 5.07 -2.03 2.32
C GLY A 64 3.76 -1.43 1.82
N SER A 65 3.17 -1.97 0.76
CA SER A 65 1.99 -1.39 0.10
C SER A 65 0.72 -2.23 0.20
N PHE A 66 0.85 -3.56 0.33
CA PHE A 66 -0.27 -4.49 0.24
C PHE A 66 -0.49 -5.38 1.47
N THR A 67 0.26 -5.20 2.56
CA THR A 67 0.12 -6.01 3.76
C THR A 67 -0.35 -5.15 4.93
N PHE A 68 0.53 -4.87 5.87
CA PHE A 68 0.19 -4.18 7.11
C PHE A 68 -0.46 -2.80 6.93
N THR A 69 -0.27 -2.13 5.79
CA THR A 69 -0.96 -0.88 5.48
C THR A 69 -2.46 -1.07 5.25
N LEU A 70 -2.90 -2.28 4.89
CA LEU A 70 -4.31 -2.65 4.82
C LEU A 70 -4.84 -3.12 6.18
N THR A 71 -3.99 -3.72 7.01
CA THR A 71 -4.34 -4.23 8.34
C THR A 71 -4.45 -3.13 9.38
N VAL A 72 -3.72 -2.00 9.19
CA VAL A 72 -3.79 -0.84 10.09
C VAL A 72 -5.20 -0.23 10.09
N PRO A 73 -5.86 -0.12 11.26
CA PRO A 73 -7.16 0.51 11.37
C PRO A 73 -7.14 1.97 10.91
N GLY A 74 -8.23 2.41 10.30
CA GLY A 74 -8.33 3.78 9.78
C GLY A 74 -7.53 4.03 8.51
N SER A 75 -7.03 2.99 7.86
CA SER A 75 -6.36 3.13 6.56
C SER A 75 -7.37 3.60 5.49
N PRO A 76 -7.12 4.77 4.83
CA PRO A 76 -8.03 5.32 3.82
C PRO A 76 -7.86 4.64 2.45
N GLN A 77 -7.36 3.43 2.40
CA GLN A 77 -7.23 2.68 1.16
C GLN A 77 -8.58 2.29 0.59
N VAL A 78 -8.68 2.27 -0.74
CA VAL A 78 -9.93 2.00 -1.46
C VAL A 78 -10.59 0.70 -1.01
N THR A 79 -9.82 -0.36 -0.81
CA THR A 79 -10.30 -1.68 -0.35
C THR A 79 -10.91 -1.61 1.05
N ASN A 80 -10.25 -0.93 1.99
CA ASN A 80 -10.75 -0.78 3.35
C ASN A 80 -12.01 0.09 3.38
N VAL A 81 -12.02 1.20 2.62
CA VAL A 81 -13.18 2.09 2.52
C VAL A 81 -14.36 1.35 1.88
N ALA A 82 -14.13 0.55 0.85
CA ALA A 82 -15.18 -0.27 0.22
C ALA A 82 -15.75 -1.29 1.20
N ALA A 83 -14.89 -2.03 1.92
CA ALA A 83 -15.33 -2.98 2.93
C ALA A 83 -16.12 -2.32 4.06
N MET A 84 -15.66 -1.17 4.57
CA MET A 84 -16.38 -0.38 5.57
C MET A 84 -17.76 0.07 5.08
N THR A 85 -17.85 0.47 3.81
CA THR A 85 -19.12 0.92 3.21
C THR A 85 -20.11 -0.23 3.07
N VAL A 86 -19.65 -1.41 2.64
CA VAL A 86 -20.50 -2.60 2.47
C VAL A 86 -20.95 -3.16 3.82
N LEU A 87 -20.04 -3.21 4.80
CA LEU A 87 -20.30 -3.77 6.13
C LEU A 87 -20.93 -2.76 7.10
N GLY A 88 -21.02 -1.47 6.74
CA GLY A 88 -21.53 -0.42 7.63
C GLY A 88 -20.68 -0.20 8.88
N THR A 89 -19.37 -0.47 8.82
CA THR A 89 -18.46 -0.40 9.97
C THR A 89 -17.70 0.94 10.01
N ALA A 90 -17.34 1.37 11.22
CA ALA A 90 -16.49 2.56 11.39
C ALA A 90 -15.01 2.26 11.11
N ALA A 91 -14.25 3.30 10.78
CA ALA A 91 -12.83 3.18 10.44
C ALA A 91 -11.94 2.66 11.59
N ASP A 92 -12.39 2.84 12.83
CA ASP A 92 -11.69 2.48 14.07
C ASP A 92 -12.13 1.13 14.67
N VAL A 93 -12.99 0.40 13.97
CA VAL A 93 -13.37 -0.96 14.37
C VAL A 93 -12.12 -1.85 14.34
N ALA A 94 -11.97 -2.68 15.38
CA ALA A 94 -10.82 -3.56 15.54
C ALA A 94 -9.46 -2.84 15.69
N LEU A 95 -9.42 -1.67 16.35
CA LEU A 95 -8.19 -0.88 16.54
C LEU A 95 -7.07 -1.72 17.16
N VAL A 96 -7.32 -2.40 18.28
CA VAL A 96 -6.29 -3.16 19.00
C VAL A 96 -5.83 -4.38 18.21
N PRO A 97 -6.71 -5.30 17.75
CA PRO A 97 -6.28 -6.46 16.97
C PRO A 97 -5.61 -6.05 15.64
N GLY A 98 -6.07 -4.99 14.99
CA GLY A 98 -5.46 -4.48 13.76
C GLY A 98 -4.04 -3.95 13.98
N LEU A 99 -3.79 -3.19 15.04
CA LEU A 99 -2.43 -2.73 15.37
C LEU A 99 -1.50 -3.88 15.75
N VAL A 100 -1.99 -4.86 16.51
CA VAL A 100 -1.20 -6.06 16.86
C VAL A 100 -0.89 -6.86 15.60
N GLY A 101 -1.88 -7.07 14.72
CA GLY A 101 -1.70 -7.74 13.44
C GLY A 101 -0.66 -7.03 12.56
N ALA A 102 -0.80 -5.73 12.37
CA ALA A 102 0.15 -4.92 11.59
C ALA A 102 1.57 -4.99 12.14
N ALA A 103 1.74 -4.93 13.47
CA ALA A 103 3.05 -5.08 14.11
C ALA A 103 3.66 -6.47 13.86
N ALA A 104 2.85 -7.52 13.96
CA ALA A 104 3.27 -8.89 13.67
C ALA A 104 3.68 -9.06 12.18
N GLU A 105 2.91 -8.50 11.26
CA GLU A 105 3.22 -8.50 9.82
C GLU A 105 4.53 -7.78 9.52
N ILE A 106 4.74 -6.58 10.08
CA ILE A 106 6.01 -5.83 9.91
C ILE A 106 7.19 -6.66 10.43
N ALA A 107 7.06 -7.23 11.62
CA ALA A 107 8.12 -8.08 12.20
C ALA A 107 8.40 -9.30 11.31
N ALA A 108 7.37 -9.98 10.83
CA ALA A 108 7.51 -11.13 9.92
C ALA A 108 8.21 -10.74 8.62
N ILE A 109 7.79 -9.63 7.99
CA ILE A 109 8.40 -9.10 6.76
C ILE A 109 9.89 -8.83 6.97
N LEU A 110 10.25 -8.09 8.03
CA LEU A 110 11.64 -7.75 8.31
C LEU A 110 12.49 -9.00 8.57
N VAL A 111 11.98 -9.97 9.33
CA VAL A 111 12.70 -11.23 9.64
C VAL A 111 12.86 -12.07 8.37
N ILE A 112 11.77 -12.35 7.66
CA ILE A 112 11.80 -13.22 6.47
C ILE A 112 12.68 -12.61 5.38
N MET A 113 12.50 -11.33 5.08
CA MET A 113 13.28 -10.66 4.03
C MET A 113 14.76 -10.57 4.41
N ASN A 114 15.08 -10.30 5.68
CA ASN A 114 16.49 -10.30 6.14
C ASN A 114 17.13 -11.68 6.00
N LEU A 115 16.42 -12.75 6.32
CA LEU A 115 16.89 -14.13 6.14
C LEU A 115 17.13 -14.44 4.66
N LEU A 116 16.20 -14.06 3.79
CA LEU A 116 16.32 -14.27 2.34
C LEU A 116 17.48 -13.49 1.74
N ILE A 117 17.65 -12.21 2.12
CA ILE A 117 18.76 -11.36 1.65
C ILE A 117 20.10 -11.92 2.12
N ASN A 118 20.21 -12.32 3.40
CA ASN A 118 21.44 -12.92 3.91
C ASN A 118 21.76 -14.25 3.21
N ARG A 119 20.74 -15.04 2.86
CA ARG A 119 20.92 -16.30 2.09
C ARG A 119 21.38 -16.01 0.66
N ALA A 120 20.86 -14.97 0.02
CA ALA A 120 21.28 -14.55 -1.31
C ALA A 120 22.73 -14.06 -1.32
N ARG A 121 23.13 -13.24 -0.33
CA ARG A 121 24.53 -12.81 -0.18
C ARG A 121 25.50 -13.97 0.03
N LYS A 122 25.11 -14.99 0.80
CA LYS A 122 25.93 -16.22 0.95
C LYS A 122 26.13 -16.97 -0.37
N ARG A 123 25.29 -16.75 -1.36
CA ARG A 123 25.41 -17.29 -2.73
C ARG A 123 26.21 -16.37 -3.65
N GLY A 124 26.77 -15.27 -3.13
CA GLY A 124 27.53 -14.30 -3.92
C GLY A 124 26.65 -13.30 -4.69
N GLU A 125 25.36 -13.19 -4.36
CA GLU A 125 24.48 -12.24 -5.02
C GLU A 125 24.66 -10.85 -4.40
N HIS A 126 24.92 -9.85 -5.23
CA HIS A 126 25.09 -8.45 -4.88
C HIS A 126 24.09 -7.57 -5.63
N PHE A 127 24.08 -6.29 -5.32
CA PHE A 127 23.29 -5.32 -6.08
C PHE A 127 23.90 -5.09 -7.45
N GLU A 128 23.12 -5.25 -8.49
CA GLU A 128 23.50 -4.97 -9.88
C GLU A 128 22.50 -3.98 -10.50
N LEU A 129 23.02 -2.86 -11.02
CA LEU A 129 22.21 -1.84 -11.71
C LEU A 129 22.07 -2.23 -13.19
N HIS A 130 20.85 -2.29 -13.69
CA HIS A 130 20.59 -2.53 -15.11
C HIS A 130 20.61 -1.21 -15.89
N PRO A 131 21.09 -1.16 -17.15
CA PRO A 131 21.12 0.06 -17.95
C PRO A 131 19.76 0.75 -18.15
N LEU A 132 18.67 -0.01 -18.11
CA LEU A 132 17.29 0.48 -18.24
C LEU A 132 16.66 0.94 -16.91
N ASP A 133 17.39 0.84 -15.79
CA ASP A 133 16.85 1.29 -14.52
C ASP A 133 16.73 2.82 -14.47
N PRO A 134 15.63 3.35 -13.96
CA PRO A 134 15.44 4.77 -13.81
C PRO A 134 16.50 5.35 -12.85
N ARG A 135 17.29 6.30 -13.33
CA ARG A 135 18.22 7.05 -12.48
C ARG A 135 17.49 8.24 -11.87
N TYR A 136 17.64 8.42 -10.58
CA TYR A 136 17.07 9.56 -9.89
C TYR A 136 17.93 10.80 -10.09
N ASP A 137 17.52 11.69 -11.00
CA ASP A 137 18.15 13.00 -11.17
C ASP A 137 17.69 13.96 -10.07
N SER A 138 18.63 14.35 -9.22
CA SER A 138 18.36 15.22 -8.07
C SER A 138 18.49 16.72 -8.37
N THR A 139 18.48 17.12 -9.63
CA THR A 139 18.81 18.50 -10.07
C THR A 139 17.68 19.53 -9.91
N GLY A 140 16.48 19.15 -9.49
CA GLY A 140 15.35 20.07 -9.29
C GLY A 140 15.25 20.67 -7.89
N SER A 141 14.65 21.87 -7.78
CA SER A 141 14.26 22.46 -6.48
C SER A 141 13.24 21.54 -5.78
N LYS A 142 13.65 20.96 -4.67
CA LYS A 142 12.83 20.00 -3.90
C LYS A 142 12.03 20.73 -2.83
N PRO A 143 10.72 20.48 -2.70
CA PRO A 143 9.98 20.94 -1.55
C PRO A 143 10.53 20.29 -0.25
N LYS A 144 10.41 20.98 0.87
CA LYS A 144 10.77 20.39 2.16
C LYS A 144 9.88 19.18 2.42
N LEU A 145 10.44 18.06 2.86
CA LEU A 145 9.72 16.83 3.13
C LEU A 145 8.49 17.05 4.03
N ILE A 146 8.64 17.88 5.07
CA ILE A 146 7.54 18.23 5.99
C ILE A 146 6.35 18.83 5.24
N VAL A 147 6.60 19.76 4.30
CA VAL A 147 5.53 20.38 3.49
C VAL A 147 4.84 19.36 2.60
N ALA A 148 5.59 18.40 2.05
CA ALA A 148 5.02 17.33 1.22
C ALA A 148 4.12 16.36 2.02
N LEU A 149 4.37 16.19 3.32
CA LEU A 149 3.60 15.30 4.17
C LEU A 149 2.32 15.95 4.74
N ILE A 150 2.22 17.30 4.76
CA ILE A 150 1.06 18.00 5.33
C ILE A 150 -0.27 17.56 4.72
N PRO A 151 -0.47 17.51 3.39
CA PRO A 151 -1.76 17.11 2.82
C PRO A 151 -2.16 15.68 3.21
N MET A 152 -1.17 14.77 3.30
CA MET A 152 -1.40 13.38 3.67
C MET A 152 -1.79 13.26 5.16
N ALA A 153 -1.10 14.01 6.02
CA ALA A 153 -1.45 14.08 7.45
C ALA A 153 -2.85 14.66 7.65
N VAL A 154 -3.21 15.70 6.91
CA VAL A 154 -4.55 16.31 6.96
C VAL A 154 -5.61 15.31 6.51
N LEU A 155 -5.40 14.58 5.41
CA LEU A 155 -6.32 13.53 4.96
C LEU A 155 -6.54 12.50 6.07
N PHE A 156 -5.46 11.96 6.62
CA PHE A 156 -5.52 10.95 7.68
C PHE A 156 -6.25 11.46 8.94
N LEU A 157 -5.97 12.69 9.37
CA LEU A 157 -6.61 13.31 10.53
C LEU A 157 -8.11 13.55 10.29
N LEU A 158 -8.48 14.11 9.15
CA LEU A 158 -9.88 14.37 8.79
C LEU A 158 -10.68 13.06 8.74
N PHE A 159 -10.11 12.01 8.17
CA PHE A 159 -10.77 10.72 8.05
C PHE A 159 -10.91 10.01 9.40
N ASN A 160 -9.85 9.97 10.22
CA ASN A 160 -9.85 9.18 11.45
C ASN A 160 -10.37 9.94 12.69
N ILE A 161 -10.06 11.24 12.83
CA ILE A 161 -10.46 12.02 14.01
C ILE A 161 -11.83 12.64 13.81
N TRP A 162 -12.03 13.34 12.68
CA TRP A 162 -13.32 13.99 12.40
C TRP A 162 -14.34 13.02 11.76
N LYS A 163 -13.92 11.80 11.41
CA LYS A 163 -14.78 10.76 10.79
C LYS A 163 -15.60 11.29 9.61
N LEU A 164 -15.02 12.23 8.84
CA LEU A 164 -15.65 12.81 7.68
C LEU A 164 -15.67 11.80 6.52
N ASN A 165 -16.62 12.02 5.60
CA ASN A 165 -16.67 11.22 4.37
C ASN A 165 -15.33 11.32 3.62
N ILE A 166 -14.82 10.17 3.15
CA ILE A 166 -13.52 10.08 2.48
C ILE A 166 -13.40 11.04 1.28
N ASN A 167 -14.50 11.24 0.53
CA ASN A 167 -14.49 12.14 -0.63
C ASN A 167 -14.22 13.60 -0.20
N ILE A 168 -14.77 14.03 0.92
CA ILE A 168 -14.53 15.38 1.49
C ILE A 168 -13.08 15.49 1.94
N CYS A 169 -12.55 14.46 2.63
CA CYS A 169 -11.17 14.42 3.06
C CYS A 169 -10.18 14.52 1.89
N LEU A 170 -10.46 13.79 0.79
CA LEU A 170 -9.66 13.83 -0.43
C LEU A 170 -9.72 15.21 -1.10
N LEU A 171 -10.90 15.80 -1.25
CA LEU A 171 -11.05 17.14 -1.83
C LEU A 171 -10.31 18.20 -1.03
N CYS A 172 -10.40 18.15 0.31
CA CYS A 172 -9.66 19.06 1.20
C CYS A 172 -8.15 18.87 1.05
N SER A 173 -7.67 17.63 1.00
CA SER A 173 -6.25 17.30 0.83
C SER A 173 -5.72 17.77 -0.54
N ILE A 174 -6.50 17.57 -1.62
CA ILE A 174 -6.17 18.06 -2.96
C ILE A 174 -6.09 19.58 -2.99
N ALA A 175 -7.11 20.27 -2.45
CA ALA A 175 -7.14 21.73 -2.38
C ALA A 175 -5.95 22.28 -1.60
N LEU A 176 -5.63 21.67 -0.46
CA LEU A 176 -4.47 22.03 0.35
C LEU A 176 -3.16 21.80 -0.42
N SER A 177 -3.02 20.69 -1.13
CA SER A 177 -1.87 20.39 -1.99
C SER A 177 -1.68 21.46 -3.06
N LEU A 178 -2.76 21.87 -3.74
CA LEU A 178 -2.72 22.92 -4.76
C LEU A 178 -2.23 24.25 -4.17
N VAL A 179 -2.68 24.60 -2.98
CA VAL A 179 -2.26 25.85 -2.31
C VAL A 179 -0.78 25.76 -1.88
N LEU A 180 -0.37 24.69 -1.22
CA LEU A 180 0.99 24.53 -0.71
C LEU A 180 2.04 24.45 -1.82
N PHE A 181 1.70 23.80 -2.93
CA PHE A 181 2.62 23.61 -4.05
C PHE A 181 2.38 24.61 -5.20
N TRP A 182 1.55 25.64 -4.98
CA TRP A 182 1.23 26.65 -5.99
C TRP A 182 2.46 27.27 -6.70
N PRO A 183 3.55 27.61 -5.97
CA PRO A 183 4.74 28.17 -6.63
C PRO A 183 5.42 27.19 -7.61
N GLN A 184 5.35 25.89 -7.35
CA GLN A 184 5.90 24.85 -8.22
C GLN A 184 4.94 24.53 -9.36
N LEU A 185 3.63 24.48 -9.08
CA LEU A 185 2.56 24.20 -10.04
C LEU A 185 2.42 25.29 -11.08
N ARG A 186 2.55 26.56 -10.68
CA ARG A 186 2.46 27.72 -11.60
C ARG A 186 3.49 27.69 -12.73
N ARG A 187 4.60 26.97 -12.54
CA ARG A 187 5.66 26.80 -13.54
C ARG A 187 5.46 25.57 -14.43
N ARG A 188 4.42 24.77 -14.18
CA ARG A 188 4.08 23.57 -14.93
C ARG A 188 2.71 23.73 -15.57
N ASP A 189 2.45 22.94 -16.59
CA ASP A 189 1.11 22.89 -17.20
C ASP A 189 0.15 22.13 -16.26
N LEU A 190 -0.58 22.90 -15.44
CA LEU A 190 -1.57 22.37 -14.49
C LEU A 190 -2.66 21.58 -15.21
N LYS A 191 -3.05 22.01 -16.42
CA LYS A 191 -4.08 21.33 -17.21
C LYS A 191 -3.61 19.95 -17.65
N ALA A 192 -2.36 19.84 -18.11
CA ALA A 192 -1.78 18.55 -18.47
C ALA A 192 -1.64 17.61 -17.25
N MET A 193 -1.27 18.14 -16.09
CA MET A 193 -1.19 17.36 -14.85
C MET A 193 -2.54 16.84 -14.39
N LEU A 194 -3.58 17.69 -14.40
CA LEU A 194 -4.95 17.28 -14.03
C LEU A 194 -5.51 16.27 -15.03
N ASN A 195 -5.26 16.46 -16.31
CA ASN A 195 -5.69 15.52 -17.35
C ASN A 195 -4.98 14.17 -17.20
N SER A 196 -3.69 14.15 -16.93
CA SER A 196 -2.95 12.90 -16.66
C SER A 196 -3.52 12.16 -15.45
N GLY A 197 -3.74 12.88 -14.33
CA GLY A 197 -4.36 12.28 -13.14
C GLY A 197 -5.76 11.73 -13.40
N ALA A 198 -6.57 12.41 -14.19
CA ALA A 198 -7.89 11.94 -14.60
C ALA A 198 -7.80 10.67 -15.47
N VAL A 199 -6.90 10.65 -16.45
CA VAL A 199 -6.65 9.46 -17.31
C VAL A 199 -6.16 8.27 -16.49
N ASP A 200 -5.23 8.49 -15.55
CA ASP A 200 -4.68 7.44 -14.68
C ASP A 200 -5.73 6.88 -13.71
N SER A 201 -6.75 7.67 -13.35
CA SER A 201 -7.85 7.24 -12.47
C SER A 201 -8.84 6.27 -13.15
N VAL A 202 -8.98 6.34 -14.47
CA VAL A 202 -9.96 5.53 -15.22
C VAL A 202 -9.71 4.01 -15.10
N PRO A 203 -8.51 3.47 -15.35
CA PRO A 203 -8.24 2.04 -15.17
C PRO A 203 -8.50 1.57 -13.74
N MET A 204 -8.17 2.38 -12.73
CA MET A 204 -8.40 2.06 -11.33
C MET A 204 -9.89 1.97 -11.01
N THR A 205 -10.68 2.97 -11.45
CA THR A 205 -12.13 2.98 -11.29
C THR A 205 -12.78 1.80 -11.98
N MET A 206 -12.37 1.50 -13.22
CA MET A 206 -12.90 0.37 -13.98
C MET A 206 -12.55 -0.98 -13.33
N THR A 207 -11.36 -1.10 -12.74
CA THR A 207 -10.97 -2.31 -12.00
C THR A 207 -11.87 -2.51 -10.78
N VAL A 208 -12.10 -1.47 -9.98
CA VAL A 208 -12.98 -1.55 -8.80
C VAL A 208 -14.43 -1.85 -9.24
N ALA A 209 -14.92 -1.19 -10.29
CA ALA A 209 -16.26 -1.43 -10.81
C ALA A 209 -16.43 -2.88 -11.32
N ALA A 210 -15.42 -3.42 -12.01
CA ALA A 210 -15.44 -4.80 -12.49
C ALA A 210 -15.45 -5.80 -11.31
N ILE A 211 -14.66 -5.56 -10.29
CA ILE A 211 -14.62 -6.38 -9.06
C ILE A 211 -15.99 -6.37 -8.36
N CYS A 212 -16.57 -5.20 -8.13
CA CYS A 212 -17.88 -5.06 -7.51
C CYS A 212 -18.98 -5.70 -8.36
N GLY A 213 -18.92 -5.54 -9.69
CA GLY A 213 -19.85 -6.16 -10.62
C GLY A 213 -19.77 -7.69 -10.61
N PHE A 214 -18.55 -8.23 -10.60
CA PHE A 214 -18.31 -9.66 -10.50
C PHE A 214 -18.81 -10.24 -9.17
N ALA A 215 -18.51 -9.57 -8.06
CA ALA A 215 -19.02 -9.96 -6.75
C ALA A 215 -20.56 -9.94 -6.72
N GLY A 216 -21.19 -8.89 -7.27
CA GLY A 216 -22.64 -8.78 -7.36
C GLY A 216 -23.29 -9.89 -8.19
N VAL A 217 -22.65 -10.34 -9.26
CA VAL A 217 -23.15 -11.49 -10.05
C VAL A 217 -23.01 -12.79 -9.27
N ILE A 218 -21.84 -13.06 -8.70
CA ILE A 218 -21.57 -14.33 -7.98
C ILE A 218 -22.48 -14.49 -6.77
N THR A 219 -22.61 -13.44 -5.96
CA THR A 219 -23.41 -13.50 -4.71
C THR A 219 -24.89 -13.84 -4.94
N ASN A 220 -25.40 -13.58 -6.15
CA ASN A 220 -26.76 -13.89 -6.54
C ASN A 220 -26.91 -15.27 -7.21
N THR A 221 -25.87 -16.11 -7.24
CA THR A 221 -25.96 -17.46 -7.80
C THR A 221 -26.34 -18.48 -6.73
N ASP A 222 -27.14 -19.49 -7.11
CA ASP A 222 -27.52 -20.59 -6.21
C ASP A 222 -26.31 -21.39 -5.74
N ALA A 223 -25.26 -21.49 -6.58
CA ALA A 223 -23.99 -22.10 -6.22
C ALA A 223 -23.31 -21.40 -5.07
N PHE A 224 -23.30 -20.06 -5.09
CA PHE A 224 -22.73 -19.26 -3.99
C PHE A 224 -23.52 -19.42 -2.71
N GLN A 225 -24.85 -19.38 -2.78
CA GLN A 225 -25.72 -19.57 -1.61
C GLN A 225 -25.55 -20.98 -1.01
N SER A 226 -25.41 -21.99 -1.85
CA SER A 226 -25.14 -23.37 -1.40
C SER A 226 -23.77 -23.47 -0.72
N MET A 227 -22.76 -22.80 -1.25
CA MET A 227 -21.42 -22.75 -0.65
C MET A 227 -21.43 -22.04 0.70
N ILE A 228 -22.11 -20.90 0.81
CA ILE A 228 -22.29 -20.18 2.10
C ILE A 228 -22.97 -21.09 3.13
N THR A 229 -24.05 -21.75 2.76
CA THR A 229 -24.77 -22.66 3.64
C THR A 229 -23.87 -23.82 4.09
N ALA A 230 -23.11 -24.41 3.20
CA ALA A 230 -22.17 -25.47 3.53
C ALA A 230 -21.07 -24.99 4.50
N ILE A 231 -20.50 -23.81 4.25
CA ILE A 231 -19.44 -23.22 5.09
C ILE A 231 -19.97 -22.85 6.48
N THR A 232 -21.17 -22.27 6.57
CA THR A 232 -21.76 -21.85 7.84
C THR A 232 -22.27 -23.04 8.68
N SER A 233 -22.50 -24.19 8.05
CA SER A 233 -22.85 -25.43 8.77
C SER A 233 -21.66 -26.07 9.49
N ILE A 234 -20.44 -25.65 9.21
CA ILE A 234 -19.25 -26.19 9.85
C ILE A 234 -19.09 -25.56 11.24
N SER A 235 -19.01 -26.36 12.28
CA SER A 235 -18.87 -25.94 13.69
C SER A 235 -17.40 -25.50 13.99
N ILE A 236 -16.86 -24.54 13.24
CA ILE A 236 -15.54 -23.95 13.45
C ILE A 236 -15.75 -22.46 13.78
N ALA A 237 -14.79 -21.87 14.49
CA ALA A 237 -14.82 -20.44 14.80
C ALA A 237 -15.04 -19.61 13.52
N PRO A 238 -16.05 -18.72 13.46
CA PRO A 238 -16.40 -17.97 12.25
C PRO A 238 -15.23 -17.20 11.63
N ILE A 239 -14.31 -16.73 12.47
CA ILE A 239 -13.12 -15.99 12.02
C ILE A 239 -12.18 -16.86 11.17
N LEU A 240 -12.06 -18.16 11.47
CA LEU A 240 -11.25 -19.10 10.69
C LEU A 240 -11.89 -19.40 9.34
N ILE A 241 -13.21 -19.50 9.32
CA ILE A 241 -13.99 -19.67 8.08
C ILE A 241 -13.79 -18.47 7.19
N CYS A 242 -13.97 -17.25 7.70
CA CYS A 242 -13.72 -16.02 6.94
C CYS A 242 -12.30 -15.97 6.40
N TRP A 243 -11.31 -16.33 7.21
CA TRP A 243 -9.91 -16.34 6.77
C TRP A 243 -9.68 -17.31 5.60
N VAL A 244 -10.18 -18.53 5.67
CA VAL A 244 -10.05 -19.54 4.60
C VAL A 244 -10.75 -19.08 3.32
N VAL A 245 -11.99 -18.55 3.44
CA VAL A 245 -12.76 -18.08 2.28
C VAL A 245 -12.07 -16.91 1.59
N VAL A 246 -11.64 -15.90 2.35
CA VAL A 246 -10.90 -14.76 1.80
C VAL A 246 -9.60 -15.21 1.14
N ALA A 247 -8.85 -16.12 1.76
CA ALA A 247 -7.61 -16.65 1.17
C ALA A 247 -7.87 -17.39 -0.15
N LEU A 248 -8.91 -18.23 -0.20
CA LEU A 248 -9.30 -18.94 -1.42
C LEU A 248 -9.74 -17.96 -2.52
N MET A 249 -10.55 -16.95 -2.17
CA MET A 249 -10.98 -15.93 -3.14
C MET A 249 -9.80 -15.12 -3.69
N CYS A 250 -8.86 -14.72 -2.83
CA CYS A 250 -7.63 -14.05 -3.26
C CYS A 250 -6.78 -14.93 -4.20
N MET A 251 -6.68 -16.23 -3.93
CA MET A 251 -5.96 -17.19 -4.78
C MET A 251 -6.62 -17.36 -6.15
N LEU A 252 -7.94 -17.47 -6.19
CA LEU A 252 -8.71 -17.68 -7.42
C LEU A 252 -8.72 -16.45 -8.30
N THR A 253 -8.80 -15.26 -7.71
CA THR A 253 -8.91 -14.00 -8.44
C THR A 253 -7.57 -13.32 -8.71
N GLY A 254 -6.52 -13.77 -8.05
CA GLY A 254 -5.17 -13.18 -8.18
C GLY A 254 -5.05 -11.77 -7.61
N GLY A 255 -6.03 -11.30 -6.84
CA GLY A 255 -6.04 -9.96 -6.25
C GLY A 255 -6.53 -9.92 -4.80
N SER A 256 -5.79 -9.23 -3.94
CA SER A 256 -6.19 -9.02 -2.54
C SER A 256 -7.50 -8.23 -2.42
N SER A 257 -7.74 -7.30 -3.32
CA SER A 257 -8.96 -6.47 -3.32
C SER A 257 -10.24 -7.27 -3.53
N THR A 258 -10.20 -8.32 -4.37
CA THR A 258 -11.36 -9.14 -4.71
C THR A 258 -11.76 -10.08 -3.56
N GLY A 259 -10.80 -10.49 -2.74
CA GLY A 259 -11.08 -11.35 -1.59
C GLY A 259 -11.61 -10.59 -0.37
N GLN A 260 -11.50 -9.26 -0.37
CA GLN A 260 -11.94 -8.38 0.73
C GLN A 260 -13.35 -7.80 0.49
N LEU A 261 -13.81 -7.78 -0.75
CA LEU A 261 -15.13 -7.33 -1.19
C LEU A 261 -16.09 -8.49 -1.41
#